data_37dee949fb83caf01c501bd3ee9c859e
#
_entry.id   37dee949fb83caf01c501bd3ee9c859e
#
_cell.length_a   1.000
_cell.length_b   1.000
_cell.length_c   1.000
_cell.angle_alpha   90.00
_cell.angle_beta   90.00
_cell.angle_gamma   90.00
#
_symmetry.space_group_name_H-M   'P 1'
#
loop_
_entity.id
_entity.type
_entity.pdbx_description
1 polymer ?
#
loop_
_entity_poly.entity_id
_entity_poly.type
_entity_poly.pdbx_seq_one_letter_code
_entity_poly.pdbx_strand_id
1 'polypeptide(L)'
;MARDWLKLAADAYASSTTYVDSNYRKKWDDALRMFQSRHPQDSKYNTDAYKHRSKIFRPKTRSLVRKHEAATASAFFSNVDVISTSPVDQDNPQQAASADVMKELLQYRLTKSIPWFQIVCGGMQDAMTVG
;
A
#
# COMPACT_ATOMS: atom_id res chain seq x y z
N MET A 1 30.39 21.11 -21.99
CA MET A 1 29.37 21.66 -21.08
C MET A 1 29.05 20.60 -20.04
N ALA A 2 29.35 20.86 -18.77
CA ALA A 2 28.93 19.97 -17.69
C ALA A 2 27.39 20.02 -17.56
N ARG A 3 26.74 18.87 -17.59
CA ARG A 3 25.29 18.78 -17.33
C ARG A 3 25.05 19.15 -15.87
N ASP A 4 24.19 20.14 -15.65
CA ASP A 4 23.73 20.47 -14.29
C ASP A 4 22.70 19.42 -13.85
N TRP A 5 23.20 18.37 -13.20
CA TRP A 5 22.38 17.24 -12.72
C TRP A 5 21.38 17.67 -11.65
N LEU A 6 21.72 18.68 -10.85
CA LEU A 6 20.84 19.19 -9.82
C LEU A 6 19.59 19.85 -10.42
N LYS A 7 19.81 20.70 -11.44
CA LYS A 7 18.71 21.34 -12.16
C LYS A 7 17.83 20.31 -12.86
N LEU A 8 18.45 19.34 -13.54
CA LEU A 8 17.70 18.26 -14.22
C LEU A 8 16.83 17.47 -13.25
N ALA A 9 17.37 17.12 -12.07
CA ALA A 9 16.62 16.41 -11.04
C ALA A 9 15.47 17.25 -10.47
N ALA A 10 15.71 18.55 -10.23
CA ALA A 10 14.68 19.47 -9.75
C ALA A 10 13.55 19.67 -10.77
N ASP A 11 13.89 19.83 -12.05
CA ASP A 11 12.91 19.98 -13.13
C ASP A 11 12.08 18.68 -13.31
N ALA A 12 12.72 17.52 -13.23
CA ALA A 12 12.04 16.22 -13.29
C ALA A 12 11.09 16.02 -12.11
N TYR A 13 11.53 16.38 -10.90
CA TYR A 13 10.69 16.32 -9.70
C TYR A 13 9.47 17.26 -9.81
N ALA A 14 9.70 18.51 -10.19
CA ALA A 14 8.62 19.51 -10.36
C ALA A 14 7.60 19.05 -11.42
N SER A 15 8.08 18.54 -12.56
CA SER A 15 7.22 18.00 -13.62
C SER A 15 6.38 16.81 -13.13
N SER A 16 7.01 15.87 -12.43
CA SER A 16 6.32 14.69 -11.88
C SER A 16 5.26 15.09 -10.84
N THR A 17 5.59 16.03 -9.96
CA THR A 17 4.65 16.52 -8.93
C THR A 17 3.45 17.19 -9.57
N THR A 18 3.69 18.07 -10.57
CA THR A 18 2.62 18.74 -11.30
C THR A 18 1.70 17.74 -12.01
N TYR A 19 2.28 16.70 -12.62
CA TYR A 19 1.52 15.63 -13.27
C TYR A 19 0.63 14.86 -12.28
N VAL A 20 1.18 14.48 -11.13
CA VAL A 20 0.45 13.79 -10.06
C VAL A 20 -0.68 14.66 -9.52
N ASP A 21 -0.41 15.92 -9.24
CA ASP A 21 -1.39 16.87 -8.67
C ASP A 21 -2.57 17.10 -9.62
N SER A 22 -2.29 17.23 -10.93
CA SER A 22 -3.34 17.48 -11.91
C SER A 22 -4.16 16.25 -12.27
N ASN A 23 -3.57 15.03 -12.23
CA ASN A 23 -4.24 13.83 -12.75
C ASN A 23 -4.76 12.88 -11.67
N TYR A 24 -4.11 12.85 -10.50
CA TYR A 24 -4.37 11.80 -9.50
C TYR A 24 -4.84 12.33 -8.16
N ARG A 25 -4.36 13.46 -7.66
CA ARG A 25 -4.65 13.94 -6.31
C ARG A 25 -6.14 14.02 -6.01
N LYS A 26 -6.93 14.58 -6.91
CA LYS A 26 -8.40 14.64 -6.74
C LYS A 26 -9.03 13.24 -6.63
N LYS A 27 -8.57 12.29 -7.44
CA LYS A 27 -9.09 10.92 -7.42
C LYS A 27 -8.74 10.22 -6.10
N TRP A 28 -7.54 10.43 -5.60
CA TRP A 28 -7.11 9.90 -4.30
C TRP A 28 -7.89 10.50 -3.14
N ASP A 29 -8.11 11.80 -3.15
CA ASP A 29 -8.92 12.46 -2.12
C ASP A 29 -10.37 11.95 -2.11
N ASP A 30 -10.97 11.77 -3.27
CA ASP A 30 -12.31 11.21 -3.39
C ASP A 30 -12.36 9.74 -2.93
N ALA A 31 -11.36 8.93 -3.29
CA ALA A 31 -11.25 7.54 -2.85
C ALA A 31 -11.11 7.43 -1.32
N LEU A 32 -10.24 8.25 -0.72
CA LEU A 32 -10.08 8.34 0.73
C LEU A 32 -11.36 8.79 1.43
N ARG A 33 -12.08 9.76 0.88
CA ARG A 33 -13.39 10.20 1.41
C ARG A 33 -14.41 9.07 1.37
N MET A 34 -14.50 8.33 0.27
CA MET A 34 -15.38 7.17 0.14
C MET A 34 -15.02 6.07 1.15
N PHE A 35 -13.73 5.80 1.34
CA PHE A 35 -13.26 4.86 2.35
C PHE A 35 -13.61 5.32 3.77
N GLN A 36 -13.50 6.61 4.06
CA GLN A 36 -13.90 7.22 5.34
C GLN A 36 -15.41 7.34 5.52
N SER A 37 -16.21 6.84 4.58
CA SER A 37 -17.67 6.96 4.59
C SER A 37 -18.17 8.39 4.47
N ARG A 38 -17.46 9.19 3.69
CA ARG A 38 -17.82 10.59 3.37
C ARG A 38 -18.12 10.72 1.87
N HIS A 39 -19.02 11.65 1.54
CA HIS A 39 -19.28 11.97 0.13
C HIS A 39 -18.08 12.66 -0.53
N PRO A 40 -17.83 12.43 -1.84
CA PRO A 40 -16.86 13.18 -2.62
C PRO A 40 -17.07 14.69 -2.48
N GLN A 41 -16.01 15.47 -2.69
CA GLN A 41 -16.05 16.91 -2.44
C GLN A 41 -17.08 17.63 -3.33
N ASP A 42 -17.17 17.25 -4.61
CA ASP A 42 -18.09 17.81 -5.60
C ASP A 42 -19.49 17.17 -5.55
N SER A 43 -19.81 16.42 -4.52
CA SER A 43 -21.12 15.78 -4.38
C SER A 43 -22.20 16.83 -4.07
N LYS A 44 -23.39 16.62 -4.66
CA LYS A 44 -24.59 17.42 -4.37
C LYS A 44 -24.91 17.49 -2.88
N TYR A 45 -24.49 16.51 -2.09
CA TYR A 45 -24.72 16.48 -0.63
C TYR A 45 -23.89 17.53 0.14
N ASN A 46 -22.89 18.12 -0.49
CA ASN A 46 -22.07 19.19 0.10
C ASN A 46 -22.53 20.60 -0.31
N THR A 47 -23.59 20.72 -1.13
CA THR A 47 -24.17 22.00 -1.52
C THR A 47 -25.15 22.54 -0.46
N ASP A 48 -25.38 23.86 -0.46
CA ASP A 48 -26.29 24.53 0.47
C ASP A 48 -27.73 24.01 0.36
N ALA A 49 -28.16 23.59 -0.83
CA ALA A 49 -29.46 22.98 -1.07
C ALA A 49 -29.71 21.68 -0.24
N TYR A 50 -28.62 21.02 0.18
CA TYR A 50 -28.66 19.80 0.98
C TYR A 50 -28.23 19.99 2.42
N LYS A 51 -28.02 21.23 2.89
CA LYS A 51 -27.51 21.53 4.23
C LYS A 51 -28.38 20.95 5.36
N HIS A 52 -29.70 20.94 5.17
CA HIS A 52 -30.69 20.45 6.16
C HIS A 52 -31.29 19.10 5.79
N ARG A 53 -30.74 18.38 4.78
CA ARG A 53 -31.23 17.07 4.38
C ARG A 53 -30.34 15.96 4.91
N SER A 54 -30.89 14.75 4.97
CA SER A 54 -30.13 13.55 5.37
C SER A 54 -28.97 13.30 4.43
N LYS A 55 -27.77 13.12 4.99
CA LYS A 55 -26.53 12.82 4.28
C LYS A 55 -26.03 11.41 4.58
N ILE A 56 -26.97 10.46 4.68
CA ILE A 56 -26.62 9.05 4.97
C ILE A 56 -25.71 8.51 3.86
N PHE A 57 -24.57 8.00 4.27
CA PHE A 57 -23.61 7.33 3.40
C PHE A 57 -23.57 5.83 3.71
N ARG A 58 -23.74 5.00 2.70
CA ARG A 58 -23.54 3.55 2.85
C ARG A 58 -22.08 3.20 2.55
N PRO A 59 -21.28 2.72 3.52
CA PRO A 59 -19.85 2.50 3.37
C PRO A 59 -19.51 1.21 2.60
N LYS A 60 -20.02 1.08 1.37
CA LYS A 60 -19.79 -0.10 0.53
C LYS A 60 -18.32 -0.28 0.18
N THR A 61 -17.63 0.81 -0.20
CA THR A 61 -16.19 0.80 -0.52
C THR A 61 -15.37 0.32 0.67
N ARG A 62 -15.61 0.91 1.86
CA ARG A 62 -14.92 0.49 3.08
C ARG A 62 -15.17 -0.99 3.40
N SER A 63 -16.41 -1.45 3.26
CA SER A 63 -16.76 -2.85 3.52
C SER A 63 -16.07 -3.80 2.54
N LEU A 64 -15.98 -3.42 1.26
CA LEU A 64 -15.31 -4.20 0.23
C LEU A 64 -13.81 -4.27 0.48
N VAL A 65 -13.15 -3.13 0.70
CA VAL A 65 -11.71 -3.06 1.01
C VAL A 65 -11.37 -3.91 2.23
N ARG A 66 -12.15 -3.82 3.32
CA ARG A 66 -11.93 -4.63 4.53
C ARG A 66 -12.10 -6.13 4.29
N LYS A 67 -13.04 -6.53 3.43
CA LYS A 67 -13.19 -7.95 3.07
C LYS A 67 -11.99 -8.46 2.27
N HIS A 68 -11.51 -7.67 1.29
CA HIS A 68 -10.33 -8.04 0.52
C HIS A 68 -9.07 -8.05 1.38
N GLU A 69 -8.90 -7.06 2.26
CA GLU A 69 -7.81 -7.00 3.23
C GLU A 69 -7.76 -8.28 4.10
N ALA A 70 -8.91 -8.68 4.65
CA ALA A 70 -8.99 -9.88 5.46
C ALA A 70 -8.69 -11.17 4.66
N ALA A 71 -9.20 -11.29 3.43
CA ALA A 71 -8.93 -12.43 2.57
C ALA A 71 -7.45 -12.50 2.17
N THR A 72 -6.85 -11.36 1.82
CA THR A 72 -5.44 -11.29 1.42
C THR A 72 -4.53 -11.55 2.62
N ALA A 73 -4.84 -10.96 3.78
CA ALA A 73 -4.11 -11.24 5.01
C ALA A 73 -4.16 -12.73 5.37
N SER A 74 -5.32 -13.39 5.25
CA SER A 74 -5.44 -14.82 5.45
C SER A 74 -4.58 -15.63 4.47
N ALA A 75 -4.52 -15.24 3.19
CA ALA A 75 -3.71 -15.93 2.20
C ALA A 75 -2.20 -15.77 2.46
N PHE A 76 -1.74 -14.57 2.81
CA PHE A 76 -0.32 -14.30 3.05
C PHE A 76 0.19 -14.85 4.39
N PHE A 77 -0.64 -14.84 5.42
CA PHE A 77 -0.24 -15.20 6.78
C PHE A 77 -0.80 -16.57 7.23
N SER A 78 -1.32 -17.37 6.29
CA SER A 78 -1.76 -18.74 6.58
C SER A 78 -0.62 -19.68 6.95
N ASN A 79 0.59 -19.43 6.44
CA ASN A 79 1.78 -20.18 6.72
C ASN A 79 2.64 -19.48 7.77
N VAL A 80 3.25 -20.26 8.66
CA VAL A 80 4.22 -19.77 9.64
C VAL A 80 5.52 -19.33 8.94
N ASP A 81 5.88 -20.03 7.88
CA ASP A 81 7.07 -19.76 7.07
C ASP A 81 6.76 -18.70 6.02
N VAL A 82 7.11 -17.46 6.31
CA VAL A 82 6.91 -16.30 5.42
C VAL A 82 8.01 -16.23 4.34
N ILE A 83 9.17 -16.84 4.59
CA ILE A 83 10.34 -16.79 3.72
C ILE A 83 10.75 -18.20 3.31
N SER A 84 11.02 -18.37 2.04
CA SER A 84 11.72 -19.52 1.49
C SER A 84 13.07 -19.07 0.94
N THR A 85 14.13 -19.77 1.30
CA THR A 85 15.49 -19.58 0.77
C THR A 85 15.91 -20.86 0.07
N SER A 86 16.60 -20.74 -1.03
CA SER A 86 17.19 -21.89 -1.74
C SER A 86 18.68 -21.61 -2.02
N PRO A 87 19.55 -22.61 -1.90
CA PRO A 87 20.94 -22.45 -2.29
C PRO A 87 21.04 -22.26 -3.81
N VAL A 88 22.07 -21.57 -4.27
CA VAL A 88 22.36 -21.39 -5.69
C VAL A 88 22.81 -22.71 -6.32
N ASP A 89 23.63 -23.48 -5.58
CA ASP A 89 24.07 -24.81 -5.93
C ASP A 89 23.50 -25.80 -4.91
N GLN A 90 22.55 -26.63 -5.37
CA GLN A 90 21.85 -27.61 -4.53
C GLN A 90 22.73 -28.78 -4.09
N ASP A 91 23.78 -29.06 -4.84
CA ASP A 91 24.71 -30.16 -4.56
C ASP A 91 25.79 -29.76 -3.53
N ASN A 92 25.87 -28.48 -3.17
CA ASN A 92 26.85 -27.98 -2.21
C ASN A 92 26.27 -27.92 -0.79
N PRO A 93 26.68 -28.81 0.14
CA PRO A 93 26.12 -28.88 1.48
C PRO A 93 26.39 -27.62 2.33
N GLN A 94 27.47 -26.88 2.05
CA GLN A 94 27.76 -25.63 2.75
C GLN A 94 26.80 -24.51 2.35
N GLN A 95 26.43 -24.44 1.07
CA GLN A 95 25.45 -23.47 0.60
C GLN A 95 24.04 -23.80 1.12
N ALA A 96 23.67 -25.08 1.20
CA ALA A 96 22.42 -25.51 1.78
C ALA A 96 22.32 -25.10 3.26
N ALA A 97 23.35 -25.40 4.07
CA ALA A 97 23.40 -24.99 5.46
C ALA A 97 23.34 -23.43 5.64
N SER A 98 24.04 -22.69 4.76
CA SER A 98 23.99 -21.23 4.77
C SER A 98 22.59 -20.67 4.43
N ALA A 99 21.88 -21.31 3.50
CA ALA A 99 20.51 -20.95 3.14
C ALA A 99 19.55 -21.16 4.31
N ASP A 100 19.69 -22.27 5.05
CA ASP A 100 18.86 -22.55 6.23
C ASP A 100 19.09 -21.52 7.35
N VAL A 101 20.35 -21.20 7.66
CA VAL A 101 20.68 -20.16 8.65
C VAL A 101 20.12 -18.79 8.22
N MET A 102 20.21 -18.46 6.93
CA MET A 102 19.66 -17.22 6.40
C MET A 102 18.13 -17.19 6.52
N LYS A 103 17.46 -18.31 6.25
CA LYS A 103 16.01 -18.44 6.43
C LYS A 103 15.61 -18.14 7.87
N GLU A 104 16.25 -18.78 8.85
CA GLU A 104 15.96 -18.59 10.26
C GLU A 104 16.19 -17.12 10.70
N LEU A 105 17.29 -16.52 10.26
CA LEU A 105 17.62 -15.14 10.59
C LEU A 105 16.57 -14.16 10.02
N LEU A 106 16.20 -14.34 8.77
CA LEU A 106 15.20 -13.49 8.11
C LEU A 106 13.82 -13.69 8.75
N GLN A 107 13.43 -14.92 9.01
CA GLN A 107 12.19 -15.26 9.71
C GLN A 107 12.12 -14.58 11.09
N TYR A 108 13.20 -14.69 11.87
CA TYR A 108 13.30 -14.02 13.16
C TYR A 108 13.16 -12.49 13.03
N ARG A 109 13.84 -11.86 12.06
CA ARG A 109 13.74 -10.41 11.85
C ARG A 109 12.34 -9.98 11.49
N LEU A 110 11.65 -10.70 10.59
CA LEU A 110 10.29 -10.37 10.19
C LEU A 110 9.28 -10.56 11.32
N THR A 111 9.49 -11.57 12.17
CA THR A 111 8.54 -11.85 13.25
C THR A 111 8.77 -11.03 14.52
N LYS A 112 10.02 -10.63 14.80
CA LYS A 112 10.41 -9.99 16.07
C LYS A 112 10.90 -8.55 15.93
N SER A 113 11.63 -8.23 14.86
CA SER A 113 12.28 -6.92 14.74
C SER A 113 11.48 -5.93 13.90
N ILE A 114 10.65 -6.42 12.99
CA ILE A 114 9.88 -5.62 12.05
C ILE A 114 8.39 -5.90 12.27
N PRO A 115 7.51 -4.89 12.36
CA PRO A 115 6.08 -5.10 12.42
C PRO A 115 5.51 -5.48 11.03
N TRP A 116 6.02 -6.60 10.49
CA TRP A 116 5.79 -7.07 9.13
C TRP A 116 4.31 -7.16 8.77
N PHE A 117 3.51 -7.75 9.67
CA PHE A 117 2.07 -7.86 9.48
C PHE A 117 1.40 -6.48 9.24
N GLN A 118 1.74 -5.49 10.07
CA GLN A 118 1.17 -4.14 9.96
C GLN A 118 1.61 -3.44 8.68
N ILE A 119 2.87 -3.61 8.29
CA ILE A 119 3.42 -3.01 7.06
C ILE A 119 2.71 -3.59 5.82
N VAL A 120 2.56 -4.91 5.77
CA VAL A 120 1.90 -5.57 4.63
C VAL A 120 0.42 -5.22 4.58
N CYS A 121 -0.30 -5.29 5.71
CA CYS A 121 -1.71 -4.92 5.74
C CYS A 121 -1.93 -3.43 5.40
N GLY A 122 -1.07 -2.54 5.89
CA GLY A 122 -1.11 -1.12 5.53
C GLY A 122 -0.89 -0.89 4.05
N GLY A 123 0.15 -1.49 3.47
CA GLY A 123 0.42 -1.40 2.03
C GLY A 123 -0.71 -1.96 1.16
N MET A 124 -1.33 -3.06 1.57
CA MET A 124 -2.50 -3.61 0.89
C MET A 124 -3.71 -2.66 0.97
N GLN A 125 -3.97 -2.08 2.14
CA GLN A 125 -5.05 -1.11 2.31
C GLN A 125 -4.85 0.10 1.41
N ASP A 126 -3.63 0.63 1.34
CA ASP A 126 -3.29 1.76 0.50
C ASP A 126 -3.46 1.42 -0.98
N ALA A 127 -2.94 0.28 -1.43
CA ALA A 127 -3.08 -0.19 -2.80
C ALA A 127 -4.56 -0.38 -3.22
N MET A 128 -5.41 -0.88 -2.33
CA MET A 128 -6.83 -1.07 -2.60
C MET A 128 -7.66 0.22 -2.53
N THR A 129 -7.15 1.24 -1.85
CA THR A 129 -7.89 2.51 -1.64
C THR A 129 -7.51 3.55 -2.67
N VAL A 130 -6.23 3.71 -2.96
CA VAL A 130 -5.73 4.77 -3.84
C VAL A 130 -5.05 4.27 -5.12
N GLY A 131 -4.78 2.98 -5.24
CA GLY A 131 -4.26 2.33 -6.43
C GLY A 131 -2.77 2.14 -6.42
#